data_7a8d4663e99eaadfb75f60ffe49c6ddf
#
_entry.id   7a8d4663e99eaadfb75f60ffe49c6ddf
#
_cell.length_a   1.000
_cell.length_b   1.000
_cell.length_c   1.000
_cell.angle_alpha   90.00
_cell.angle_beta   90.00
_cell.angle_gamma   90.00
#
_symmetry.space_group_name_H-M   'P 1'
#
loop_
_entity.id
_entity.type
_entity.pdbx_description
1 polymer ?
#
loop_
_entity_poly.entity_id
_entity_poly.type
_entity_poly.pdbx_seq_one_letter_code
_entity_poly.pdbx_strand_id
1 'polypeptide(L)'
;MADGEKSKLKHKYGRIDYDYAIHLATRPPEEDGPIYMVNLMKYHEVAQYDSDNAPQISGREADDRYNPASILNKIGASIVFVADVVKNHIGDEDWDRIA
;
A
#
# COMPACT_ATOMS: atom_id res chain seq x y z
N MET A 1 6.26 -12.07 -20.02
CA MET A 1 5.32 -12.40 -18.96
C MET A 1 3.94 -12.64 -19.55
N ALA A 2 3.29 -13.70 -19.15
CA ALA A 2 1.95 -14.02 -19.65
C ALA A 2 0.92 -13.03 -19.10
N ASP A 3 0.04 -12.55 -19.98
CA ASP A 3 -1.02 -11.63 -19.56
C ASP A 3 -1.99 -12.27 -18.57
N GLY A 4 -2.16 -13.60 -18.64
CA GLY A 4 -2.99 -14.32 -17.70
C GLY A 4 -2.53 -14.20 -16.24
N GLU A 5 -1.23 -14.03 -15.98
CA GLU A 5 -0.72 -13.81 -14.64
C GLU A 5 -1.10 -12.42 -14.12
N LYS A 6 -1.04 -11.41 -14.98
CA LYS A 6 -1.47 -10.06 -14.63
C LYS A 6 -2.95 -10.02 -14.29
N SER A 7 -3.78 -10.76 -15.01
CA SER A 7 -5.23 -10.76 -14.84
C SER A 7 -5.71 -11.48 -13.58
N LYS A 8 -4.84 -12.23 -12.89
CA LYS A 8 -5.16 -12.86 -11.61
C LYS A 8 -5.32 -11.84 -10.48
N LEU A 9 -4.65 -10.70 -10.60
CA LEU A 9 -4.78 -9.61 -9.65
C LEU A 9 -5.89 -8.69 -10.09
N LYS A 10 -6.88 -8.53 -9.22
CA LYS A 10 -7.98 -7.59 -9.47
C LYS A 10 -7.75 -6.33 -8.67
N HIS A 11 -7.67 -5.22 -9.37
CA HIS A 11 -7.49 -3.90 -8.76
C HIS A 11 -8.83 -3.21 -8.67
N LYS A 12 -9.31 -3.04 -7.46
CA LYS A 12 -10.61 -2.43 -7.20
C LYS A 12 -10.61 -0.92 -7.45
N TYR A 13 -9.47 -0.27 -7.23
CA TYR A 13 -9.38 1.18 -7.21
C TYR A 13 -8.46 1.71 -8.32
N GLY A 14 -8.64 1.24 -9.52
CA GLY A 14 -7.88 1.73 -10.66
C GLY A 14 -7.25 0.62 -11.47
N ARG A 15 -6.39 1.01 -12.37
CA ARG A 15 -5.67 0.08 -13.23
C ARG A 15 -4.19 0.44 -13.25
N ILE A 16 -3.36 -0.57 -13.43
CA ILE A 16 -1.93 -0.37 -13.60
C ILE A 16 -1.68 0.14 -15.02
N ASP A 17 -0.95 1.24 -15.12
CA ASP A 17 -0.40 1.71 -16.39
C ASP A 17 0.88 0.91 -16.65
N TYR A 18 0.77 -0.15 -17.44
CA TYR A 18 1.89 -1.05 -17.71
C TYR A 18 2.99 -0.38 -18.51
N ASP A 19 2.67 0.50 -19.44
CA ASP A 19 3.69 1.22 -20.21
C ASP A 19 4.52 2.11 -19.30
N TYR A 20 3.87 2.80 -18.37
CA TYR A 20 4.58 3.62 -17.41
C TYR A 20 5.40 2.79 -16.43
N ALA A 21 4.90 1.65 -15.99
CA ALA A 21 5.63 0.72 -15.14
C ALA A 21 6.92 0.22 -15.82
N ILE A 22 6.84 -0.11 -17.11
CA ILE A 22 8.00 -0.51 -17.90
C ILE A 22 8.98 0.66 -18.03
N HIS A 23 8.48 1.86 -18.27
CA HIS A 23 9.31 3.06 -18.34
C HIS A 23 10.11 3.26 -17.04
N LEU A 24 9.44 3.14 -15.89
CA LEU A 24 10.10 3.28 -14.59
C LEU A 24 11.16 2.19 -14.37
N ALA A 25 10.87 0.96 -14.80
CA ALA A 25 11.76 -0.18 -14.59
C ALA A 25 12.99 -0.16 -15.51
N THR A 26 12.88 0.48 -16.68
CA THR A 26 13.91 0.45 -17.72
C THR A 26 14.64 1.77 -17.95
N ARG A 27 14.24 2.83 -17.28
CA ARG A 27 14.90 4.14 -17.42
C ARG A 27 16.35 4.06 -16.92
N PRO A 28 17.28 4.86 -17.51
CA PRO A 28 18.65 4.90 -17.06
C PRO A 28 18.78 5.38 -15.62
N PRO A 29 19.82 4.94 -14.87
CA PRO A 29 20.00 5.38 -13.47
C PRO A 29 20.05 6.89 -13.29
N GLU A 30 20.60 7.63 -14.25
CA GLU A 30 20.68 9.10 -14.18
C GLU A 30 19.31 9.78 -14.32
N GLU A 31 18.32 9.07 -14.82
CA GLU A 31 16.94 9.56 -14.90
C GLU A 31 16.08 9.09 -13.73
N ASP A 32 16.64 8.21 -12.89
CA ASP A 32 15.94 7.72 -11.73
C ASP A 32 15.95 8.79 -10.63
N GLY A 33 14.82 8.94 -9.98
CA GLY A 33 14.66 9.92 -8.93
C GLY A 33 13.76 9.39 -7.81
N PRO A 34 13.58 10.19 -6.75
CA PRO A 34 12.72 9.79 -5.66
C PRO A 34 11.28 9.65 -6.13
N ILE A 35 10.59 8.65 -5.59
CA ILE A 35 9.16 8.47 -5.79
C ILE A 35 8.44 8.55 -4.46
N TYR A 36 7.18 8.94 -4.51
CA TYR A 36 6.31 8.97 -3.34
C TYR A 36 5.17 8.00 -3.56
N MET A 37 5.08 7.01 -2.69
CA MET A 37 4.00 6.03 -2.70
C MET A 37 2.93 6.47 -1.71
N VAL A 38 1.70 6.59 -2.17
CA VAL A 38 0.56 6.97 -1.33
C VAL A 38 -0.29 5.74 -1.07
N ASN A 39 -0.51 5.43 0.19
CA ASN A 39 -1.35 4.32 0.61
C ASN A 39 -2.63 4.86 1.23
N LEU A 40 -3.76 4.46 0.67
CA LEU A 40 -5.08 4.70 1.26
C LEU A 40 -5.50 3.41 1.94
N MET A 41 -5.69 3.45 3.25
CA MET A 41 -5.90 2.26 4.05
C MET A 41 -7.31 2.22 4.62
N LYS A 42 -7.93 1.06 4.49
CA LYS A 42 -9.20 0.76 5.13
C LYS A 42 -9.02 -0.52 5.94
N TYR A 43 -9.41 -0.47 7.20
CA TYR A 43 -9.19 -1.57 8.12
C TYR A 43 -10.41 -2.46 8.27
N HIS A 44 -10.17 -3.75 8.43
CA HIS A 44 -11.19 -4.66 8.95
C HIS A 44 -11.44 -4.37 10.43
N GLU A 45 -12.64 -4.61 10.90
CA GLU A 45 -12.94 -4.48 12.33
C GLU A 45 -12.08 -5.44 13.15
N VAL A 46 -11.90 -6.67 12.64
CA VAL A 46 -11.01 -7.67 13.23
C VAL A 46 -9.96 -8.03 12.22
N ALA A 47 -8.69 -8.00 12.62
CA ALA A 47 -7.57 -8.37 11.76
C ALA A 47 -7.72 -9.82 11.31
N GLN A 48 -7.49 -10.06 10.02
CA GLN A 48 -7.65 -11.36 9.41
C GLN A 48 -6.29 -12.01 9.21
N TYR A 49 -6.03 -13.02 10.02
CA TYR A 49 -4.81 -13.82 9.95
C TYR A 49 -5.15 -15.24 9.46
N ASP A 50 -4.18 -15.88 8.84
CA ASP A 50 -4.34 -17.25 8.34
C ASP A 50 -4.28 -18.32 9.44
N SER A 51 -3.97 -17.94 10.67
CA SER A 51 -3.81 -18.86 11.80
C SER A 51 -4.98 -18.74 12.78
N ASP A 52 -5.53 -19.88 13.19
CA ASP A 52 -6.58 -19.92 14.21
C ASP A 52 -6.10 -19.44 15.58
N ASN A 53 -4.80 -19.46 15.81
CA ASN A 53 -4.18 -19.03 17.06
C ASN A 53 -3.76 -17.55 17.04
N ALA A 54 -4.08 -16.82 15.97
CA ALA A 54 -3.73 -15.42 15.86
C ALA A 54 -4.52 -14.56 16.85
N PRO A 55 -3.97 -13.42 17.29
CA PRO A 55 -4.66 -12.55 18.23
C PRO A 55 -5.92 -11.94 17.60
N GLN A 56 -6.96 -11.81 18.42
CA GLN A 56 -8.21 -11.17 18.02
C GLN A 56 -8.11 -9.67 18.30
N ILE A 57 -7.51 -8.94 17.37
CA ILE A 57 -7.33 -7.50 17.46
C ILE A 57 -7.97 -6.82 16.27
N SER A 58 -8.22 -5.51 16.36
CA SER A 58 -8.73 -4.75 15.23
C SER A 58 -7.70 -4.65 14.10
N GLY A 59 -8.17 -4.42 12.88
CA GLY A 59 -7.27 -4.17 11.77
C GLY A 59 -6.36 -2.97 12.01
N ARG A 60 -6.89 -1.92 12.65
CA ARG A 60 -6.11 -0.73 13.01
C ARG A 60 -5.00 -1.08 14.01
N GLU A 61 -5.31 -1.86 15.03
CA GLU A 61 -4.30 -2.26 16.01
C GLU A 61 -3.24 -3.16 15.39
N ALA A 62 -3.62 -4.04 14.48
CA ALA A 62 -2.68 -4.87 13.74
C ALA A 62 -1.70 -4.01 12.93
N ASP A 63 -2.21 -2.97 12.27
CA ASP A 63 -1.36 -2.04 11.53
C ASP A 63 -0.44 -1.25 12.47
N ASP A 64 -0.95 -0.78 13.61
CA ASP A 64 -0.15 -0.06 14.60
C ASP A 64 0.99 -0.92 15.17
N ARG A 65 0.79 -2.23 15.29
CA ARG A 65 1.83 -3.17 15.73
C ARG A 65 2.86 -3.44 14.64
N TYR A 66 2.47 -3.29 13.39
CA TYR A 66 3.36 -3.47 12.25
C TYR A 66 4.19 -2.20 12.04
N ASN A 67 5.50 -2.32 12.24
CA ASN A 67 6.39 -1.19 12.06
C ASN A 67 7.50 -1.53 11.06
N PRO A 68 7.32 -1.21 9.77
CA PRO A 68 8.31 -1.51 8.74
C PRO A 68 9.45 -0.49 8.65
N ALA A 69 9.52 0.50 9.53
CA ALA A 69 10.44 1.62 9.40
C ALA A 69 11.91 1.17 9.29
N SER A 70 12.34 0.18 10.08
CA SER A 70 13.72 -0.29 10.03
C SER A 70 14.06 -0.98 8.72
N ILE A 71 13.11 -1.74 8.16
CA ILE A 71 13.27 -2.41 6.86
C ILE A 71 13.29 -1.37 5.74
N LEU A 72 12.38 -0.40 5.78
CA LEU A 72 12.31 0.67 4.78
C LEU A 72 13.60 1.50 4.78
N ASN A 73 14.11 1.84 5.95
CA ASN A 73 15.35 2.59 6.05
C ASN A 73 16.54 1.86 5.44
N LYS A 74 16.59 0.53 5.56
CA LYS A 74 17.66 -0.29 4.96
C LYS A 74 17.67 -0.21 3.43
N ILE A 75 16.53 0.00 2.81
CA ILE A 75 16.41 0.10 1.35
C ILE A 75 16.34 1.55 0.86
N GLY A 76 16.57 2.51 1.75
CA GLY A 76 16.59 3.92 1.40
C GLY A 76 15.22 4.58 1.32
N ALA A 77 14.19 3.92 1.86
CA ALA A 77 12.83 4.47 1.92
C ALA A 77 12.54 5.03 3.31
N SER A 78 11.63 5.97 3.40
CA SER A 78 11.17 6.53 4.67
C SER A 78 9.69 6.87 4.61
N ILE A 79 9.05 6.84 5.77
CA ILE A 79 7.67 7.29 5.92
C ILE A 79 7.71 8.79 6.15
N VAL A 80 7.12 9.55 5.23
CA VAL A 80 7.14 11.02 5.29
C VAL A 80 5.85 11.63 5.83
N PHE A 81 4.77 10.84 5.86
CA PHE A 81 3.47 11.33 6.31
C PHE A 81 2.59 10.17 6.72
N VAL A 82 1.90 10.31 7.85
CA VAL A 82 0.84 9.40 8.28
C VAL A 82 -0.25 10.22 8.93
N ALA A 83 -1.49 9.99 8.56
CA ALA A 83 -2.62 10.68 9.18
C ALA A 83 -3.88 9.81 9.17
N ASP A 84 -4.68 9.96 10.19
CA ASP A 84 -6.02 9.40 10.22
C ASP A 84 -6.95 10.24 9.34
N VAL A 85 -7.85 9.56 8.65
CA VAL A 85 -8.86 10.23 7.83
C VAL A 85 -10.05 10.58 8.72
N VAL A 86 -10.36 11.85 8.82
CA VAL A 86 -11.52 12.31 9.59
C VAL A 86 -12.79 12.12 8.78
N LYS A 87 -12.75 12.47 7.51
CA LYS A 87 -13.87 12.32 6.60
C LYS A 87 -13.39 12.29 5.16
N ASN A 88 -13.99 11.42 4.37
CA ASN A 88 -13.75 11.38 2.93
C ASN A 88 -14.62 12.44 2.26
N HIS A 89 -14.01 13.32 1.50
CA HIS A 89 -14.68 14.44 0.86
C HIS A 89 -15.20 14.09 -0.54
N ILE A 90 -14.44 13.29 -1.27
CA ILE A 90 -14.75 12.89 -2.65
C ILE A 90 -14.62 11.36 -2.74
N GLY A 91 -15.53 10.75 -3.49
CA GLY A 91 -15.57 9.32 -3.70
C GLY A 91 -16.48 8.60 -2.73
N ASP A 92 -16.67 7.32 -2.98
CA ASP A 92 -17.63 6.48 -2.26
C ASP A 92 -16.98 5.65 -1.14
N GLU A 93 -15.66 5.62 -1.10
CA GLU A 93 -14.94 4.83 -0.11
C GLU A 93 -14.74 5.61 1.19
N ASP A 94 -14.70 4.87 2.27
CA ASP A 94 -14.55 5.42 3.62
C ASP A 94 -13.17 4.99 4.15
N TRP A 95 -12.14 5.71 3.73
CA TRP A 95 -10.76 5.39 4.10
C TRP A 95 -10.49 5.75 5.56
N ASP A 96 -9.65 4.96 6.23
CA ASP A 96 -9.34 5.12 7.65
C ASP A 96 -8.03 5.88 7.88
N ARG A 97 -7.04 5.66 7.05
CA ARG A 97 -5.71 6.25 7.22
C ARG A 97 -5.03 6.46 5.87
N ILE A 98 -4.13 7.42 5.82
CA ILE A 98 -3.29 7.69 4.65
C ILE A 98 -1.82 7.74 5.09
N ALA A 99 -0.98 7.15 4.28
CA ALA A 99 0.46 7.23 4.50
C ALA A 99 1.21 7.30 3.16
#